data_d972fcb2a17135bd6408e15be9e73466
#
_entry.id   d972fcb2a17135bd6408e15be9e73466
#
_cell.length_a   1.000
_cell.length_b   1.000
_cell.length_c   1.000
_cell.angle_alpha   90.00
_cell.angle_beta   90.00
_cell.angle_gamma   90.00
#
_symmetry.space_group_name_H-M   'P 1'
#
loop_
_entity.id
_entity.type
_entity.pdbx_description
1 polymer ?
#
loop_
_entity_poly.entity_id
_entity_poly.type
_entity_poly.pdbx_seq_one_letter_code
_entity_poly.pdbx_strand_id
1 'polypeptide(L)'
;MAALAGCTFTPVYAPGGAGRALQGRLRADDPASRSDYLFVAALEERLGRPNDPRFALSYAISQQQITSVDAARQRILGRLDYTLTDSTSGAELTRGRVDAEASYGTSATQLAEMTAAEDAELRLIRMLVDGLVTRLMVAPGLAG
;
A
#
# COMPACT_ATOMS: atom_id res chain seq x y z
N MET A 1 3.50 20.17 42.66
CA MET A 1 4.06 18.98 42.01
C MET A 1 3.43 18.86 40.64
N ALA A 2 4.16 19.18 39.59
CA ALA A 2 3.69 19.04 38.20
C ALA A 2 4.04 17.63 37.72
N ALA A 3 3.05 16.81 37.46
CA ALA A 3 3.22 15.50 36.82
C ALA A 3 3.45 15.74 35.34
N LEU A 4 4.67 15.55 34.86
CA LEU A 4 5.00 15.46 33.44
C LEU A 4 4.41 14.14 32.91
N ALA A 5 3.28 14.23 32.21
CA ALA A 5 2.75 13.14 31.41
C ALA A 5 3.73 12.92 30.23
N GLY A 6 4.64 11.97 30.39
CA GLY A 6 5.53 11.54 29.32
C GLY A 6 4.70 10.92 28.21
N CYS A 7 4.65 11.57 27.04
CA CYS A 7 4.20 10.93 25.81
C CYS A 7 5.15 9.77 25.50
N THR A 8 4.74 8.55 25.78
CA THR A 8 5.47 7.33 25.38
C THR A 8 5.35 7.18 23.87
N PHE A 9 6.28 7.79 23.15
CA PHE A 9 6.45 7.55 21.73
C PHE A 9 7.10 6.16 21.56
N THR A 10 6.31 5.16 21.19
CA THR A 10 6.82 3.84 20.85
C THR A 10 7.19 3.84 19.36
N PRO A 11 8.47 3.71 18.99
CA PRO A 11 8.86 3.64 17.58
C PRO A 11 8.19 2.43 16.92
N VAL A 12 7.61 2.62 15.75
CA VAL A 12 6.86 1.59 14.98
C VAL A 12 7.72 0.35 14.68
N TYR A 13 9.03 0.51 14.61
CA TYR A 13 10.00 -0.56 14.41
C TYR A 13 10.71 -1.02 15.69
N ALA A 14 10.26 -0.59 16.86
CA ALA A 14 10.76 -1.12 18.11
C ALA A 14 10.40 -2.61 18.26
N PRO A 15 11.13 -3.38 19.10
CA PRO A 15 10.72 -4.74 19.45
C PRO A 15 9.27 -4.74 19.95
N GLY A 16 8.37 -5.48 19.27
CA GLY A 16 6.92 -5.48 19.55
C GLY A 16 6.11 -4.44 18.77
N GLY A 17 6.72 -3.60 17.91
CA GLY A 17 6.00 -2.64 17.06
C GLY A 17 5.33 -3.32 15.85
N ALA A 18 4.19 -2.75 15.40
CA ALA A 18 3.38 -3.28 14.30
C ALA A 18 4.19 -3.46 13.00
N GLY A 19 5.17 -2.61 12.73
CA GLY A 19 6.05 -2.73 11.55
C GLY A 19 6.88 -4.02 11.56
N ARG A 20 7.37 -4.43 12.72
CA ARG A 20 8.10 -5.70 12.87
C ARG A 20 7.18 -6.92 12.85
N ALA A 21 5.96 -6.78 13.36
CA ALA A 21 4.96 -7.85 13.34
C ALA A 21 4.57 -8.22 11.90
N LEU A 22 4.59 -7.28 10.97
CA LEU A 22 4.23 -7.47 9.56
C LEU A 22 5.41 -7.97 8.70
N GLN A 23 6.66 -7.68 9.09
CA GLN A 23 7.83 -8.03 8.29
C GLN A 23 7.95 -9.54 8.08
N GLY A 24 7.96 -9.99 6.82
CA GLY A 24 8.05 -11.40 6.43
C GLY A 24 6.86 -12.25 6.83
N ARG A 25 5.78 -11.65 7.34
CA ARG A 25 4.61 -12.36 7.88
C ARG A 25 3.30 -12.03 7.18
N LEU A 26 3.29 -11.05 6.29
CA LEU A 26 2.11 -10.68 5.52
C LEU A 26 2.15 -11.30 4.14
N ARG A 27 1.14 -12.09 3.81
CA ARG A 27 0.93 -12.67 2.47
C ARG A 27 -0.27 -12.01 1.82
N ALA A 28 -0.07 -11.39 0.67
CA ALA A 28 -1.16 -10.89 -0.16
C ALA A 28 -1.76 -12.02 -1.01
N ASP A 29 -3.01 -11.85 -1.43
CA ASP A 29 -3.63 -12.71 -2.44
C ASP A 29 -2.80 -12.74 -3.72
N ASP A 30 -2.87 -13.84 -4.45
CA ASP A 30 -2.11 -14.03 -5.68
C ASP A 30 -2.51 -12.99 -6.72
N PRO A 31 -1.55 -12.36 -7.40
CA PRO A 31 -1.82 -11.32 -8.38
C PRO A 31 -2.50 -11.90 -9.62
N ALA A 32 -3.56 -11.23 -10.12
CA ALA A 32 -4.31 -11.61 -11.30
C ALA A 32 -4.17 -10.61 -12.47
N SER A 33 -3.65 -9.42 -12.20
CA SER A 33 -3.45 -8.35 -13.19
C SER A 33 -2.04 -7.78 -13.12
N ARG A 34 -1.66 -6.98 -14.14
CA ARG A 34 -0.39 -6.24 -14.11
C ARG A 34 -0.26 -5.34 -12.87
N SER A 35 -1.31 -4.60 -12.54
CA SER A 35 -1.32 -3.73 -11.36
C SER A 35 -1.16 -4.51 -10.07
N ASP A 36 -1.76 -5.70 -9.98
CA ASP A 36 -1.60 -6.59 -8.84
C ASP A 36 -0.16 -7.09 -8.70
N TYR A 37 0.50 -7.46 -9.81
CA TYR A 37 1.92 -7.85 -9.78
C TYR A 37 2.81 -6.71 -9.30
N LEU A 38 2.58 -5.50 -9.77
CA LEU A 38 3.31 -4.31 -9.31
C LEU A 38 3.06 -4.05 -7.82
N PHE A 39 1.82 -4.22 -7.38
CA PHE A 39 1.43 -4.05 -5.98
C PHE A 39 2.12 -5.07 -5.07
N VAL A 40 2.03 -6.36 -5.39
CA VAL A 40 2.66 -7.41 -4.58
C VAL A 40 4.18 -7.22 -4.54
N ALA A 41 4.81 -6.90 -5.66
CA ALA A 41 6.25 -6.62 -5.70
C ALA A 41 6.64 -5.43 -4.81
N ALA A 42 5.90 -4.32 -4.86
CA ALA A 42 6.15 -3.15 -4.03
C ALA A 42 5.87 -3.43 -2.53
N LEU A 43 4.87 -4.25 -2.23
CA LEU A 43 4.55 -4.66 -0.88
C LEU A 43 5.67 -5.55 -0.28
N GLU A 44 6.17 -6.52 -1.06
CA GLU A 44 7.30 -7.37 -0.67
C GLU A 44 8.62 -6.59 -0.54
N GLU A 45 8.83 -5.58 -1.37
CA GLU A 45 9.98 -4.66 -1.22
C GLU A 45 9.91 -3.91 0.11
N ARG A 46 8.72 -3.55 0.55
CA ARG A 46 8.49 -2.76 1.77
C ARG A 46 8.48 -3.59 3.05
N LEU A 47 7.87 -4.77 3.03
CA LEU A 47 7.64 -5.64 4.20
C LEU A 47 8.43 -6.95 4.17
N GLY A 48 9.20 -7.20 3.11
CA GLY A 48 9.88 -8.46 2.89
C GLY A 48 8.95 -9.56 2.35
N ARG A 49 9.53 -10.56 1.72
CA ARG A 49 8.78 -11.73 1.24
C ARG A 49 8.24 -12.53 2.41
N PRO A 50 6.99 -13.02 2.32
CA PRO A 50 6.41 -13.85 3.37
C PRO A 50 7.17 -15.19 3.47
N ASN A 51 7.83 -15.41 4.59
CA ASN A 51 8.50 -16.67 4.92
C ASN A 51 7.80 -17.44 6.05
N ASP A 52 7.02 -16.74 6.87
CA ASP A 52 6.19 -17.31 7.94
C ASP A 52 4.87 -16.49 7.99
N PRO A 53 3.95 -16.70 7.01
CA PRO A 53 2.77 -15.89 6.87
C PRO A 53 1.78 -16.10 8.02
N ARG A 54 1.66 -15.09 8.87
CA ARG A 54 0.67 -15.00 9.95
C ARG A 54 -0.55 -14.20 9.54
N PHE A 55 -0.37 -13.28 8.59
CA PHE A 55 -1.42 -12.39 8.13
C PHE A 55 -1.70 -12.62 6.65
N ALA A 56 -2.98 -12.70 6.31
CA ALA A 56 -3.44 -12.77 4.93
C ALA A 56 -4.09 -11.43 4.53
N LEU A 57 -3.65 -10.88 3.41
CA LEU A 57 -4.16 -9.63 2.85
C LEU A 57 -4.96 -9.93 1.59
N SER A 58 -6.27 -9.73 1.66
CA SER A 58 -7.13 -9.65 0.49
C SER A 58 -7.22 -8.20 0.03
N TYR A 59 -7.13 -7.98 -1.26
CA TYR A 59 -7.12 -6.63 -1.82
C TYR A 59 -7.80 -6.57 -3.19
N ALA A 60 -8.26 -5.37 -3.53
CA ALA A 60 -8.75 -5.04 -4.86
C ALA A 60 -8.25 -3.65 -5.26
N ILE A 61 -7.63 -3.56 -6.44
CA ILE A 61 -7.13 -2.30 -6.99
C ILE A 61 -8.01 -1.89 -8.16
N SER A 62 -8.46 -0.65 -8.14
CA SER A 62 -9.12 -0.01 -9.28
C SER A 62 -8.36 1.25 -9.68
N GLN A 63 -8.27 1.47 -10.98
CA GLN A 63 -7.62 2.65 -11.56
C GLN A 63 -8.58 3.34 -12.52
N GLN A 64 -8.59 4.65 -12.50
CA GLN A 64 -9.36 5.48 -13.41
C GLN A 64 -8.46 6.55 -14.01
N GLN A 65 -8.37 6.58 -15.32
CA GLN A 65 -7.67 7.65 -16.02
C GLN A 65 -8.60 8.83 -16.22
N ILE A 66 -8.14 10.02 -15.85
CA ILE A 66 -8.85 11.27 -16.05
C ILE A 66 -8.02 12.14 -16.99
N THR A 67 -8.61 12.45 -18.15
CA THR A 67 -8.04 13.39 -19.09
C THR A 67 -8.31 14.81 -18.59
N SER A 68 -7.28 15.58 -18.36
CA SER A 68 -7.40 16.98 -18.02
C SER A 68 -7.93 17.79 -19.21
N VAL A 69 -8.74 18.81 -18.93
CA VAL A 69 -9.26 19.73 -19.97
C VAL A 69 -8.11 20.38 -20.75
N ASP A 70 -6.98 20.49 -20.14
CA ASP A 70 -5.74 21.07 -20.68
C ASP A 70 -4.88 20.02 -21.41
N ALA A 71 -5.37 18.99 -22.00
CA ALA A 71 -4.70 17.95 -22.81
C ALA A 71 -3.18 17.69 -22.56
N ALA A 72 -2.52 18.59 -21.83
CA ALA A 72 -1.09 18.54 -21.50
C ALA A 72 -0.75 17.64 -20.31
N ARG A 73 -1.76 17.22 -19.52
CA ARG A 73 -1.60 16.35 -18.36
C ARG A 73 -2.68 15.30 -18.29
N GLN A 74 -2.24 14.08 -18.02
CA GLN A 74 -3.10 12.96 -17.68
C GLN A 74 -2.98 12.65 -16.19
N ARG A 75 -4.09 12.24 -15.57
CA ARG A 75 -4.13 11.85 -14.16
C ARG A 75 -4.64 10.42 -14.04
N ILE A 76 -4.05 9.65 -13.16
CA ILE A 76 -4.49 8.31 -12.82
C ILE A 76 -4.91 8.33 -11.35
N LEU A 77 -6.19 8.08 -11.10
CA LEU A 77 -6.70 7.86 -9.75
C LEU A 77 -6.63 6.37 -9.44
N GLY A 78 -6.05 6.02 -8.32
CA GLY A 78 -5.98 4.65 -7.82
C GLY A 78 -6.72 4.51 -6.51
N ARG A 79 -7.41 3.38 -6.37
CA ARG A 79 -8.08 2.98 -5.14
C ARG A 79 -7.71 1.56 -4.79
N LEU A 80 -7.36 1.35 -3.55
CA LEU A 80 -7.06 0.06 -2.96
C LEU A 80 -8.05 -0.21 -1.83
N ASP A 81 -8.93 -1.18 -2.00
CA ASP A 81 -9.73 -1.74 -0.91
C ASP A 81 -8.99 -2.96 -0.35
N TYR A 82 -8.92 -3.09 0.97
CA TYR A 82 -8.17 -4.17 1.60
C TYR A 82 -8.87 -4.73 2.84
N THR A 83 -8.59 -6.00 3.13
CA THR A 83 -8.97 -6.69 4.35
C THR A 83 -7.79 -7.52 4.83
N LEU A 84 -7.39 -7.34 6.08
CA LEU A 84 -6.37 -8.13 6.74
C LEU A 84 -6.99 -9.12 7.69
N THR A 85 -6.63 -10.39 7.57
CA THR A 85 -7.09 -11.47 8.43
C THR A 85 -5.91 -12.18 9.10
N ASP A 86 -6.17 -12.76 10.25
CA ASP A 86 -5.25 -13.72 10.88
C ASP A 86 -5.33 -15.05 10.13
N SER A 87 -4.20 -15.55 9.63
CA SER A 87 -4.16 -16.78 8.82
C SER A 87 -4.49 -18.03 9.62
N THR A 88 -4.33 -18.00 10.94
CA THR A 88 -4.59 -19.16 11.82
C THR A 88 -6.05 -19.24 12.20
N SER A 89 -6.66 -18.14 12.63
CA SER A 89 -8.04 -18.09 13.09
C SER A 89 -9.06 -17.71 12.01
N GLY A 90 -8.60 -17.09 10.92
CA GLY A 90 -9.47 -16.52 9.90
C GLY A 90 -10.19 -15.24 10.35
N ALA A 91 -9.88 -14.72 11.54
CA ALA A 91 -10.50 -13.52 12.06
C ALA A 91 -10.04 -12.28 11.29
N GLU A 92 -11.00 -11.42 10.95
CA GLU A 92 -10.69 -10.11 10.37
C GLU A 92 -10.06 -9.21 11.44
N LEU A 93 -8.86 -8.69 11.14
CA LEU A 93 -8.13 -7.79 12.02
C LEU A 93 -8.42 -6.33 11.69
N THR A 94 -8.44 -6.00 10.41
CA THR A 94 -8.76 -4.66 9.94
C THR A 94 -9.17 -4.68 8.47
N ARG A 95 -9.93 -3.69 8.07
CA ARG A 95 -10.26 -3.40 6.67
C ARG A 95 -10.22 -1.90 6.42
N GLY A 96 -10.07 -1.52 5.17
CA GLY A 96 -10.10 -0.11 4.82
C GLY A 96 -9.88 0.15 3.34
N ARG A 97 -9.65 1.40 3.04
CA ARG A 97 -9.44 1.90 1.69
C ARG A 97 -8.31 2.91 1.68
N VAL A 98 -7.49 2.85 0.65
CA VAL A 98 -6.46 3.84 0.35
C VAL A 98 -6.74 4.40 -1.04
N ASP A 99 -6.74 5.71 -1.18
CA ASP A 99 -6.82 6.41 -2.46
C ASP A 99 -5.50 7.14 -2.71
N ALA A 100 -5.07 7.17 -3.96
CA ALA A 100 -3.87 7.88 -4.40
C ALA A 100 -4.08 8.41 -5.83
N GLU A 101 -3.25 9.39 -6.21
CA GLU A 101 -3.28 9.98 -7.54
C GLU A 101 -1.86 10.16 -8.06
N ALA A 102 -1.64 9.82 -9.31
CA ALA A 102 -0.42 10.15 -10.04
C ALA A 102 -0.76 10.89 -11.32
N SER A 103 0.14 11.76 -11.77
CA SER A 103 -0.02 12.48 -13.04
C SER A 103 1.23 12.33 -13.89
N TYR A 104 1.05 12.42 -15.20
CA TYR A 104 2.13 12.47 -16.18
C TYR A 104 1.82 13.47 -17.29
N GLY A 105 2.87 14.03 -17.88
CA GLY A 105 2.74 14.93 -19.03
C GLY A 105 2.50 14.17 -20.32
N THR A 106 1.64 14.70 -21.19
CA THR A 106 1.56 14.23 -22.56
C THR A 106 2.79 14.72 -23.35
N SER A 107 3.36 13.83 -24.14
CA SER A 107 4.55 14.12 -24.93
C SER A 107 4.24 14.18 -26.42
N ALA A 108 5.11 14.85 -27.18
CA ALA A 108 5.04 14.91 -28.64
C ALA A 108 5.24 13.53 -29.31
N THR A 109 5.81 12.54 -28.60
CA THR A 109 6.03 11.19 -29.12
C THR A 109 5.20 10.17 -28.34
N GLN A 110 4.58 9.22 -29.04
CA GLN A 110 3.80 8.15 -28.47
C GLN A 110 4.63 7.29 -27.50
N LEU A 111 5.88 6.99 -27.86
CA LEU A 111 6.77 6.18 -27.02
C LEU A 111 7.07 6.87 -25.67
N ALA A 112 7.36 8.17 -25.69
CA ALA A 112 7.63 8.94 -24.46
C ALA A 112 6.38 9.03 -23.58
N GLU A 113 5.19 9.15 -24.17
CA GLU A 113 3.94 9.17 -23.43
C GLU A 113 3.64 7.81 -22.78
N MET A 114 3.86 6.70 -23.49
CA MET A 114 3.72 5.36 -22.92
C MET A 114 4.66 5.14 -21.74
N THR A 115 5.92 5.52 -21.86
CA THR A 115 6.91 5.41 -20.78
C THR A 115 6.51 6.26 -19.57
N ALA A 116 6.01 7.47 -19.80
CA ALA A 116 5.54 8.36 -18.74
C ALA A 116 4.30 7.79 -18.03
N ALA A 117 3.38 7.16 -18.76
CA ALA A 117 2.20 6.50 -18.20
C ALA A 117 2.57 5.28 -17.34
N GLU A 118 3.52 4.45 -17.79
CA GLU A 118 4.02 3.31 -17.02
C GLU A 118 4.72 3.74 -15.73
N ASP A 119 5.52 4.79 -15.79
CA ASP A 119 6.19 5.36 -14.62
C ASP A 119 5.18 5.96 -13.63
N ALA A 120 4.14 6.62 -14.12
CA ALA A 120 3.05 7.14 -13.29
C ALA A 120 2.26 6.01 -12.60
N GLU A 121 1.99 4.91 -13.31
CA GLU A 121 1.35 3.73 -12.71
C GLU A 121 2.21 3.16 -11.57
N LEU A 122 3.51 3.00 -11.79
CA LEU A 122 4.42 2.49 -10.78
C LEU A 122 4.46 3.39 -9.53
N ARG A 123 4.51 4.70 -9.72
CA ARG A 123 4.43 5.67 -8.62
C ARG A 123 3.10 5.59 -7.86
N LEU A 124 1.99 5.47 -8.59
CA LEU A 124 0.66 5.30 -8.02
C LEU A 124 0.59 4.06 -7.12
N ILE A 125 1.06 2.92 -7.62
CA ILE A 125 1.08 1.67 -6.86
C ILE A 125 1.93 1.80 -5.59
N ARG A 126 3.10 2.42 -5.68
CA ARG A 126 3.95 2.68 -4.50
C ARG A 126 3.25 3.55 -3.46
N MET A 127 2.53 4.59 -3.89
CA MET A 127 1.74 5.43 -2.98
C MET A 127 0.61 4.65 -2.30
N LEU A 128 -0.06 3.75 -3.02
CA LEU A 128 -1.09 2.87 -2.45
C LEU A 128 -0.49 1.92 -1.41
N VAL A 129 0.67 1.32 -1.69
CA VAL A 129 1.40 0.47 -0.74
C VAL A 129 1.82 1.24 0.50
N ASP A 130 2.41 2.42 0.34
CA ASP A 130 2.83 3.26 1.48
C ASP A 130 1.64 3.67 2.36
N GLY A 131 0.52 4.03 1.74
CA GLY A 131 -0.73 4.33 2.44
C GLY A 131 -1.29 3.11 3.18
N LEU A 132 -1.25 1.93 2.57
CA LEU A 132 -1.66 0.68 3.20
C LEU A 132 -0.78 0.36 4.41
N VAL A 133 0.54 0.34 4.23
CA VAL A 133 1.49 0.02 5.31
C VAL A 133 1.31 0.98 6.49
N THR A 134 1.16 2.27 6.22
CA THR A 134 0.90 3.28 7.26
C THR A 134 -0.37 2.96 8.05
N ARG A 135 -1.45 2.55 7.39
CA ARG A 135 -2.70 2.18 8.05
C ARG A 135 -2.58 0.89 8.86
N LEU A 136 -1.88 -0.10 8.32
CA LEU A 136 -1.64 -1.36 9.03
C LEU A 136 -0.79 -1.14 10.30
N MET A 137 0.19 -0.23 10.25
CA MET A 137 1.05 0.06 11.40
C MET A 137 0.30 0.66 12.60
N VAL A 138 -0.84 1.31 12.39
CA VAL A 138 -1.67 1.89 13.46
C VAL A 138 -2.93 1.07 13.75
N ALA A 139 -3.12 -0.05 13.05
CA ALA A 139 -4.29 -0.88 13.26
C ALA A 139 -4.24 -1.59 14.62
N PRO A 140 -5.33 -1.59 15.39
CA PRO A 140 -5.40 -2.30 16.66
C PRO A 140 -5.25 -3.81 16.45
N GLY A 141 -4.52 -4.46 17.35
CA GLY A 141 -4.31 -5.92 17.33
C GLY A 141 -3.10 -6.41 16.51
N LEU A 142 -2.36 -5.53 15.87
CA LEU A 142 -1.12 -5.88 15.17
C LEU A 142 0.14 -5.65 16.03
N ALA A 143 0.04 -4.78 17.02
CA ALA A 143 1.04 -4.63 18.06
C ALA A 143 0.76 -5.63 19.17
N GLY A 144 1.56 -6.64 19.26
CA GLY A 144 1.53 -7.67 20.31
C GLY A 144 2.76 -7.55 21.18
#